data_91cbd2f955d1af4943380060ea8b075f
#
_entry.id   91cbd2f955d1af4943380060ea8b075f
#
_cell.length_a   1.000
_cell.length_b   1.000
_cell.length_c   1.000
_cell.angle_alpha   90.00
_cell.angle_beta   90.00
_cell.angle_gamma   90.00
#
_symmetry.space_group_name_H-M   'P 1'
#
loop_
_entity.id
_entity.type
_entity.pdbx_description
1 polymer ?
#
loop_
_entity_poly.entity_id
_entity_poly.type
_entity_poly.pdbx_seq_one_letter_code
_entity_poly.pdbx_strand_id
1 'polypeptide(L)'
;VTDSEGNYYQFKNSISGFRKFIKLLGLNSHCVMEATGYYHYQLAYYLLESGIKVSVENPLAVKRFIQMKLSKIKTDKSDSKLICEYGKQVELKLWKGNSKHQTECLQMTRLLAVYTKQSTMLKNKIHGEAVLGNPSKAVVSSLKRSLKQVQKEMKTLEDKLLILVKEVHQDLLTRVKTIPG
;
A
#
# COMPACT_ATOMS: atom_id res chain seq x y z
N VAL A 1 -16.22 8.77 -7.23
CA VAL A 1 -15.53 10.02 -7.52
C VAL A 1 -16.51 11.18 -7.35
N THR A 2 -16.04 12.29 -6.79
CA THR A 2 -16.82 13.52 -6.70
C THR A 2 -16.02 14.64 -7.38
N ASP A 3 -16.68 15.45 -8.22
CA ASP A 3 -16.04 16.59 -8.88
C ASP A 3 -16.06 17.86 -7.99
N SER A 4 -15.47 18.94 -8.49
CA SER A 4 -15.41 20.22 -7.78
C SER A 4 -16.77 20.89 -7.56
N GLU A 5 -17.79 20.50 -8.32
CA GLU A 5 -19.17 21.02 -8.18
C GLU A 5 -20.01 20.17 -7.22
N GLY A 6 -19.50 19.02 -6.78
CA GLY A 6 -20.15 18.11 -5.85
C GLY A 6 -20.94 16.99 -6.52
N ASN A 7 -20.86 16.85 -7.86
CA ASN A 7 -21.49 15.76 -8.58
C ASN A 7 -20.76 14.45 -8.31
N TYR A 8 -21.51 13.38 -8.07
CA TYR A 8 -20.98 12.06 -7.76
C TYR A 8 -21.10 11.11 -8.96
N TYR A 9 -20.00 10.43 -9.26
CA TYR A 9 -19.90 9.46 -10.34
C TYR A 9 -19.31 8.13 -9.85
N GLN A 10 -19.72 7.04 -10.47
CA GLN A 10 -19.16 5.71 -10.21
C GLN A 10 -18.56 5.12 -11.48
N PHE A 11 -17.36 4.54 -11.34
CA PHE A 11 -16.65 3.86 -12.41
C PHE A 11 -16.11 2.53 -11.91
N LYS A 12 -16.05 1.53 -12.79
CA LYS A 12 -15.33 0.30 -12.50
C LYS A 12 -13.83 0.60 -12.39
N ASN A 13 -13.16 0.00 -11.42
CA ASN A 13 -11.70 0.08 -11.29
C ASN A 13 -11.03 -0.82 -12.34
N SER A 14 -11.08 -0.41 -13.60
CA SER A 14 -10.61 -1.10 -14.79
C SER A 14 -10.30 -0.10 -15.89
N ILE A 15 -9.52 -0.50 -16.89
CA ILE A 15 -9.15 0.36 -18.02
C ILE A 15 -10.38 0.95 -18.74
N SER A 16 -11.45 0.18 -18.90
CA SER A 16 -12.69 0.69 -19.50
C SER A 16 -13.38 1.76 -18.65
N GLY A 17 -13.33 1.60 -17.31
CA GLY A 17 -13.83 2.60 -16.36
C GLY A 17 -12.96 3.86 -16.35
N PHE A 18 -11.65 3.71 -16.41
CA PHE A 18 -10.71 4.84 -16.47
C PHE A 18 -10.87 5.67 -17.74
N ARG A 19 -11.08 5.02 -18.90
CA ARG A 19 -11.39 5.71 -20.16
C ARG A 19 -12.66 6.56 -20.07
N LYS A 20 -13.70 6.05 -19.38
CA LYS A 20 -14.93 6.82 -19.14
C LYS A 20 -14.69 7.98 -18.20
N PHE A 21 -13.91 7.77 -17.15
CA PHE A 21 -13.58 8.80 -16.17
C PHE A 21 -12.80 9.97 -16.80
N ILE A 22 -11.77 9.68 -17.59
CA ILE A 22 -10.97 10.75 -18.25
C ILE A 22 -11.82 11.64 -19.14
N LYS A 23 -12.87 11.11 -19.80
CA LYS A 23 -13.76 11.93 -20.65
C LYS A 23 -14.51 13.03 -19.90
N LEU A 24 -14.62 12.92 -18.57
CA LEU A 24 -15.22 13.95 -17.71
C LEU A 24 -14.21 14.98 -17.22
N LEU A 25 -12.92 14.74 -17.40
CA LEU A 25 -11.86 15.60 -16.89
C LEU A 25 -11.57 16.72 -17.89
N GLY A 26 -11.51 17.96 -17.42
CA GLY A 26 -11.00 19.09 -18.18
C GLY A 26 -9.47 19.13 -18.23
N LEU A 27 -8.91 19.97 -19.11
CA LEU A 27 -7.47 20.11 -19.36
C LEU A 27 -6.64 20.41 -18.10
N ASN A 28 -7.22 21.09 -17.10
CA ASN A 28 -6.54 21.48 -15.86
C ASN A 28 -6.99 20.66 -14.64
N SER A 29 -7.60 19.49 -14.86
CA SER A 29 -8.07 18.67 -13.76
C SER A 29 -6.91 18.18 -12.89
N HIS A 30 -7.15 18.17 -11.57
CA HIS A 30 -6.28 17.60 -10.57
C HIS A 30 -7.04 16.51 -9.82
N CYS A 31 -6.64 15.27 -9.96
CA CYS A 31 -7.26 14.14 -9.30
C CYS A 31 -6.58 13.85 -7.97
N VAL A 32 -7.36 13.82 -6.90
CA VAL A 32 -6.89 13.50 -5.54
C VAL A 32 -7.48 12.16 -5.12
N MET A 33 -6.66 11.28 -4.59
CA MET A 33 -7.08 9.97 -4.13
C MET A 33 -6.33 9.54 -2.87
N GLU A 34 -6.96 8.69 -2.09
CA GLU A 34 -6.36 8.07 -0.92
C GLU A 34 -5.56 6.83 -1.32
N ALA A 35 -4.39 6.62 -0.70
CA ALA A 35 -3.54 5.45 -0.90
C ALA A 35 -4.11 4.20 -0.20
N THR A 36 -5.26 3.71 -0.67
CA THR A 36 -5.92 2.52 -0.10
C THR A 36 -5.37 1.23 -0.71
N GLY A 37 -4.50 0.55 0.01
CA GLY A 37 -3.89 -0.72 -0.40
C GLY A 37 -3.24 -0.65 -1.79
N TYR A 38 -3.66 -1.54 -2.69
CA TYR A 38 -3.17 -1.58 -4.09
C TYR A 38 -4.14 -0.94 -5.09
N TYR A 39 -5.35 -0.60 -4.67
CA TYR A 39 -6.45 -0.24 -5.58
C TYR A 39 -6.24 1.09 -6.31
N HIS A 40 -5.51 2.03 -5.73
CA HIS A 40 -5.26 3.34 -6.33
C HIS A 40 -4.21 3.31 -7.46
N TYR A 41 -3.27 2.35 -7.45
CA TYR A 41 -2.12 2.38 -8.37
C TYR A 41 -2.51 2.38 -9.84
N GLN A 42 -3.40 1.47 -10.27
CA GLN A 42 -3.77 1.38 -11.68
C GLN A 42 -4.39 2.68 -12.19
N LEU A 43 -5.31 3.28 -11.42
CA LEU A 43 -5.92 4.54 -11.79
C LEU A 43 -4.90 5.69 -11.75
N ALA A 44 -4.06 5.76 -10.72
CA ALA A 44 -3.06 6.81 -10.57
C ALA A 44 -2.05 6.82 -11.73
N TYR A 45 -1.51 5.65 -12.12
CA TYR A 45 -0.63 5.55 -13.27
C TYR A 45 -1.35 5.88 -14.58
N TYR A 46 -2.56 5.37 -14.76
CA TYR A 46 -3.34 5.65 -15.98
C TYR A 46 -3.61 7.16 -16.17
N LEU A 47 -3.94 7.86 -15.08
CA LEU A 47 -4.13 9.32 -15.09
C LEU A 47 -2.81 10.06 -15.37
N LEU A 48 -1.73 9.64 -14.71
CA LEU A 48 -0.40 10.23 -14.89
C LEU A 48 0.09 10.09 -16.35
N GLU A 49 -0.05 8.90 -16.93
CA GLU A 49 0.28 8.62 -18.33
C GLU A 49 -0.61 9.41 -19.31
N SER A 50 -1.82 9.76 -18.90
CA SER A 50 -2.74 10.60 -19.65
C SER A 50 -2.51 12.11 -19.45
N GLY A 51 -1.44 12.51 -18.76
CA GLY A 51 -1.07 13.91 -18.52
C GLY A 51 -1.92 14.63 -17.46
N ILE A 52 -2.72 13.90 -16.69
CA ILE A 52 -3.56 14.45 -15.63
C ILE A 52 -2.74 14.60 -14.33
N LYS A 53 -2.88 15.74 -13.67
CA LYS A 53 -2.29 15.96 -12.35
C LYS A 53 -2.92 15.02 -11.32
N VAL A 54 -2.09 14.30 -10.57
CA VAL A 54 -2.55 13.33 -9.56
C VAL A 54 -1.86 13.62 -8.24
N SER A 55 -2.62 13.55 -7.15
CA SER A 55 -2.09 13.47 -5.78
C SER A 55 -2.61 12.21 -5.11
N VAL A 56 -1.71 11.46 -4.49
CA VAL A 56 -2.01 10.23 -3.76
C VAL A 56 -1.69 10.49 -2.30
N GLU A 57 -2.73 10.58 -1.48
CA GLU A 57 -2.64 11.07 -0.11
C GLU A 57 -2.58 9.93 0.92
N ASN A 58 -1.95 10.22 2.04
CA ASN A 58 -1.87 9.27 3.14
C ASN A 58 -3.26 9.02 3.75
N PRO A 59 -3.73 7.77 3.87
CA PRO A 59 -5.02 7.43 4.47
C PRO A 59 -5.23 8.00 5.87
N LEU A 60 -4.17 8.10 6.67
CA LEU A 60 -4.26 8.67 8.00
C LEU A 60 -4.54 10.18 7.98
N ALA A 61 -3.93 10.91 7.05
CA ALA A 61 -4.17 12.35 6.87
C ALA A 61 -5.61 12.61 6.42
N VAL A 62 -6.08 11.88 5.41
CA VAL A 62 -7.46 11.95 4.93
C VAL A 62 -8.44 11.60 6.05
N LYS A 63 -8.20 10.51 6.78
CA LYS A 63 -9.04 10.09 7.92
C LYS A 63 -9.13 11.17 9.00
N ARG A 64 -8.02 11.79 9.37
CA ARG A 64 -8.02 12.88 10.38
C ARG A 64 -8.80 14.11 9.90
N PHE A 65 -8.66 14.46 8.63
CA PHE A 65 -9.45 15.53 8.03
C PHE A 65 -10.96 15.22 8.08
N ILE A 66 -11.35 13.99 7.73
CA ILE A 66 -12.75 13.54 7.80
C ILE A 66 -13.28 13.60 9.24
N GLN A 67 -12.47 13.17 10.23
CA GLN A 67 -12.83 13.24 11.65
C GLN A 67 -13.02 14.69 12.13
N MET A 68 -12.15 15.60 11.69
CA MET A 68 -12.29 17.03 12.00
C MET A 68 -13.59 17.63 11.45
N LYS A 69 -14.10 17.14 10.32
CA LYS A 69 -15.38 17.54 9.73
C LYS A 69 -16.61 16.96 10.43
N LEU A 70 -16.44 16.16 11.51
CA LEU A 70 -17.51 15.52 12.30
C LEU A 70 -18.51 14.71 11.46
N SER A 71 -18.07 14.18 10.31
CA SER A 71 -18.91 13.37 9.44
C SER A 71 -19.23 12.03 10.10
N LYS A 72 -20.51 11.75 10.35
CA LYS A 72 -21.00 10.50 10.97
C LYS A 72 -21.36 9.43 9.94
N ILE A 73 -21.59 9.80 8.69
CA ILE A 73 -22.06 8.90 7.63
C ILE A 73 -20.87 8.41 6.83
N LYS A 74 -20.66 7.11 6.82
CA LYS A 74 -19.60 6.47 6.04
C LYS A 74 -20.20 5.74 4.84
N THR A 75 -20.08 6.34 3.67
CA THR A 75 -20.43 5.76 2.36
C THR A 75 -19.37 6.18 1.34
N ASP A 76 -19.20 5.41 0.27
CA ASP A 76 -18.28 5.78 -0.82
C ASP A 76 -18.56 7.18 -1.39
N LYS A 77 -19.85 7.58 -1.41
CA LYS A 77 -20.26 8.91 -1.85
C LYS A 77 -19.80 9.99 -0.87
N SER A 78 -19.99 9.79 0.43
CA SER A 78 -19.55 10.75 1.45
C SER A 78 -18.03 10.84 1.52
N ASP A 79 -17.35 9.70 1.43
CA ASP A 79 -15.90 9.64 1.47
C ASP A 79 -15.28 10.32 0.25
N SER A 80 -15.82 10.10 -0.96
CA SER A 80 -15.32 10.78 -2.16
C SER A 80 -15.56 12.29 -2.14
N LYS A 81 -16.65 12.75 -1.55
CA LYS A 81 -16.93 14.18 -1.34
C LYS A 81 -15.92 14.81 -0.38
N LEU A 82 -15.63 14.14 0.73
CA LEU A 82 -14.67 14.61 1.73
C LEU A 82 -13.23 14.60 1.21
N ILE A 83 -12.86 13.63 0.34
CA ILE A 83 -11.57 13.65 -0.36
C ILE A 83 -11.49 14.82 -1.34
N CYS A 84 -12.59 15.16 -2.03
CA CYS A 84 -12.63 16.33 -2.89
C CYS A 84 -12.47 17.63 -2.08
N GLU A 85 -13.13 17.75 -0.92
CA GLU A 85 -12.98 18.89 -0.01
C GLU A 85 -11.54 18.98 0.56
N TYR A 86 -10.94 17.83 0.93
CA TYR A 86 -9.55 17.74 1.35
C TYR A 86 -8.63 18.33 0.28
N GLY A 87 -8.83 17.91 -0.97
CA GLY A 87 -8.03 18.39 -2.11
C GLY A 87 -8.16 19.89 -2.39
N LYS A 88 -9.26 20.53 -1.98
CA LYS A 88 -9.47 21.98 -2.09
C LYS A 88 -8.85 22.79 -0.95
N GLN A 89 -8.68 22.20 0.23
CA GLN A 89 -8.30 22.91 1.46
C GLN A 89 -6.84 22.68 1.87
N VAL A 90 -6.19 21.63 1.35
CA VAL A 90 -4.85 21.24 1.73
C VAL A 90 -3.89 21.42 0.55
N GLU A 91 -2.70 21.94 0.83
CA GLU A 91 -1.63 21.97 -0.17
C GLU A 91 -1.19 20.55 -0.51
N LEU A 92 -1.38 20.15 -1.75
CA LEU A 92 -1.15 18.78 -2.22
C LEU A 92 0.16 18.68 -2.99
N LYS A 93 0.89 17.58 -2.75
CA LYS A 93 2.06 17.24 -3.55
C LYS A 93 1.65 16.41 -4.76
N LEU A 94 2.13 16.79 -5.94
CA LEU A 94 1.92 15.98 -7.13
C LEU A 94 2.65 14.64 -7.01
N TRP A 95 1.90 13.57 -7.26
CA TRP A 95 2.45 12.23 -7.29
C TRP A 95 3.15 11.97 -8.64
N LYS A 96 4.41 11.55 -8.57
CA LYS A 96 5.25 11.30 -9.74
C LYS A 96 5.31 9.83 -10.15
N GLY A 97 4.54 8.98 -9.46
CA GLY A 97 4.69 7.52 -9.59
C GLY A 97 5.91 7.00 -8.82
N ASN A 98 5.99 5.70 -8.73
CA ASN A 98 7.18 5.01 -8.24
C ASN A 98 8.00 4.54 -9.43
N SER A 99 9.31 4.59 -9.33
CA SER A 99 10.17 3.91 -10.30
C SER A 99 9.94 2.39 -10.24
N LYS A 100 10.37 1.67 -11.28
CA LYS A 100 10.30 0.20 -11.30
C LYS A 100 10.97 -0.40 -10.06
N HIS A 101 12.15 0.08 -9.70
CA HIS A 101 12.89 -0.38 -8.52
C HIS A 101 12.18 -0.06 -7.21
N GLN A 102 11.60 1.14 -7.07
CA GLN A 102 10.82 1.50 -5.88
C GLN A 102 9.58 0.60 -5.74
N THR A 103 8.91 0.30 -6.85
CA THR A 103 7.75 -0.61 -6.85
C THR A 103 8.16 -2.01 -6.43
N GLU A 104 9.27 -2.52 -6.94
CA GLU A 104 9.79 -3.84 -6.62
C GLU A 104 10.22 -3.94 -5.14
N CYS A 105 10.96 -2.95 -4.63
CA CYS A 105 11.29 -2.84 -3.20
C CYS A 105 10.04 -2.86 -2.32
N LEU A 106 9.02 -2.09 -2.68
CA LEU A 106 7.77 -2.02 -1.94
C LEU A 106 7.03 -3.36 -1.92
N GLN A 107 7.00 -4.09 -3.05
CA GLN A 107 6.40 -5.41 -3.14
C GLN A 107 7.14 -6.43 -2.28
N MET A 108 8.48 -6.47 -2.35
CA MET A 108 9.30 -7.35 -1.52
C MET A 108 9.14 -7.06 -0.03
N THR A 109 9.17 -5.80 0.38
CA THR A 109 8.99 -5.39 1.77
C THR A 109 7.62 -5.79 2.32
N ARG A 110 6.56 -5.62 1.52
CA ARG A 110 5.21 -6.06 1.91
C ARG A 110 5.11 -7.58 2.04
N LEU A 111 5.74 -8.33 1.15
CA LEU A 111 5.77 -9.79 1.23
C LEU A 111 6.57 -10.26 2.45
N LEU A 112 7.71 -9.64 2.75
CA LEU A 112 8.48 -9.91 3.96
C LEU A 112 7.64 -9.68 5.22
N ALA A 113 6.85 -8.62 5.29
CA ALA A 113 5.95 -8.38 6.42
C ALA A 113 4.89 -9.50 6.59
N VAL A 114 4.38 -10.06 5.48
CA VAL A 114 3.47 -11.20 5.50
C VAL A 114 4.19 -12.44 6.05
N TYR A 115 5.37 -12.76 5.54
CA TYR A 115 6.14 -13.92 5.99
C TYR A 115 6.60 -13.79 7.46
N THR A 116 6.93 -12.59 7.92
CA THR A 116 7.25 -12.33 9.33
C THR A 116 6.06 -12.69 10.24
N LYS A 117 4.85 -12.25 9.90
CA LYS A 117 3.63 -12.61 10.63
C LYS A 117 3.38 -14.12 10.60
N GLN A 118 3.55 -14.75 9.45
CA GLN A 118 3.37 -16.20 9.27
C GLN A 118 4.40 -16.99 10.09
N SER A 119 5.67 -16.58 10.09
CA SER A 119 6.74 -17.16 10.90
C SER A 119 6.40 -17.09 12.40
N THR A 120 5.96 -15.92 12.86
CA THR A 120 5.54 -15.72 14.27
C THR A 120 4.36 -16.62 14.63
N MET A 121 3.35 -16.70 13.77
CA MET A 121 2.19 -17.57 13.97
C MET A 121 2.59 -19.05 14.09
N LEU A 122 3.47 -19.52 13.19
CA LEU A 122 3.97 -20.90 13.20
C LEU A 122 4.79 -21.19 14.47
N LYS A 123 5.68 -20.26 14.90
CA LYS A 123 6.44 -20.39 16.16
C LYS A 123 5.52 -20.50 17.36
N ASN A 124 4.50 -19.63 17.45
CA ASN A 124 3.54 -19.65 18.55
C ASN A 124 2.73 -20.96 18.56
N LYS A 125 2.35 -21.46 17.37
CA LYS A 125 1.64 -22.74 17.28
C LYS A 125 2.50 -23.92 17.72
N ILE A 126 3.78 -23.96 17.30
CA ILE A 126 4.74 -25.00 17.73
C ILE A 126 4.91 -24.95 19.25
N HIS A 127 5.03 -23.76 19.81
CA HIS A 127 5.13 -23.58 21.26
C HIS A 127 3.87 -24.07 21.99
N GLY A 128 2.68 -23.72 21.48
CA GLY A 128 1.40 -24.19 22.03
C GLY A 128 1.28 -25.71 22.03
N GLU A 129 1.69 -26.37 20.94
CA GLU A 129 1.71 -27.84 20.85
C GLU A 129 2.64 -28.45 21.91
N ALA A 130 3.80 -27.82 22.15
CA ALA A 130 4.74 -28.30 23.17
C ALA A 130 4.17 -28.15 24.60
N VAL A 131 3.43 -27.08 24.87
CA VAL A 131 2.78 -26.85 26.17
C VAL A 131 1.69 -27.88 26.50
N LEU A 132 1.07 -28.49 25.48
CA LEU A 132 0.11 -29.59 25.67
C LEU A 132 0.71 -30.82 26.36
N GLY A 133 2.04 -30.94 26.45
CA GLY A 133 2.74 -32.02 27.13
C GLY A 133 2.85 -33.33 26.34
N ASN A 134 1.97 -33.58 25.38
CA ASN A 134 2.03 -34.76 24.49
C ASN A 134 1.66 -34.39 23.04
N PRO A 135 2.52 -33.62 22.37
CA PRO A 135 2.22 -33.13 21.03
C PRO A 135 2.27 -34.25 19.98
N SER A 136 1.38 -34.23 19.01
CA SER A 136 1.43 -35.11 17.86
C SER A 136 2.71 -34.88 17.06
N LYS A 137 3.54 -35.93 16.88
CA LYS A 137 4.78 -35.85 16.08
C LYS A 137 4.51 -35.40 14.64
N ALA A 138 3.39 -35.84 14.05
CA ALA A 138 3.01 -35.46 12.68
C ALA A 138 2.70 -33.95 12.58
N VAL A 139 1.95 -33.41 13.54
CA VAL A 139 1.61 -31.97 13.59
C VAL A 139 2.86 -31.12 13.77
N VAL A 140 3.69 -31.45 14.77
CA VAL A 140 4.92 -30.70 15.04
C VAL A 140 5.90 -30.75 13.86
N SER A 141 6.08 -31.92 13.23
CA SER A 141 6.93 -32.05 12.04
C SER A 141 6.43 -31.22 10.86
N SER A 142 5.12 -31.19 10.63
CA SER A 142 4.50 -30.37 9.59
C SER A 142 4.72 -28.88 9.84
N LEU A 143 4.46 -28.41 11.06
CA LEU A 143 4.66 -27.02 11.46
C LEU A 143 6.13 -26.57 11.31
N LYS A 144 7.07 -27.42 11.73
CA LYS A 144 8.52 -27.15 11.62
C LYS A 144 8.95 -27.07 10.15
N ARG A 145 8.44 -27.94 9.26
CA ARG A 145 8.75 -27.86 7.82
C ARG A 145 8.23 -26.55 7.22
N SER A 146 6.99 -26.19 7.55
CA SER A 146 6.40 -24.92 7.07
C SER A 146 7.18 -23.72 7.56
N LEU A 147 7.59 -23.71 8.84
CA LEU A 147 8.41 -22.64 9.40
C LEU A 147 9.76 -22.51 8.68
N LYS A 148 10.43 -23.64 8.45
CA LYS A 148 11.73 -23.68 7.73
C LYS A 148 11.58 -23.13 6.31
N GLN A 149 10.50 -23.48 5.60
CA GLN A 149 10.23 -22.95 4.26
C GLN A 149 10.00 -21.44 4.27
N VAL A 150 9.15 -20.94 5.16
CA VAL A 150 8.91 -19.51 5.30
C VAL A 150 10.18 -18.73 5.60
N GLN A 151 11.02 -19.23 6.52
CA GLN A 151 12.30 -18.60 6.86
C GLN A 151 13.28 -18.59 5.68
N LYS A 152 13.29 -19.65 4.86
CA LYS A 152 14.12 -19.71 3.63
C LYS A 152 13.67 -18.65 2.63
N GLU A 153 12.35 -18.52 2.39
CA GLU A 153 11.80 -17.50 1.48
C GLU A 153 12.10 -16.08 1.97
N MET A 154 11.96 -15.84 3.29
CA MET A 154 12.32 -14.55 3.90
C MET A 154 13.75 -14.18 3.59
N LYS A 155 14.71 -15.10 3.86
CA LYS A 155 16.12 -14.85 3.60
C LYS A 155 16.40 -14.58 2.12
N THR A 156 15.78 -15.34 1.22
CA THR A 156 15.92 -15.13 -0.23
C THR A 156 15.43 -13.73 -0.66
N LEU A 157 14.31 -13.27 -0.10
CA LEU A 157 13.77 -11.94 -0.39
C LEU A 157 14.62 -10.82 0.22
N GLU A 158 15.13 -11.01 1.44
CA GLU A 158 16.02 -10.06 2.09
C GLU A 158 17.32 -9.85 1.30
N ASP A 159 17.93 -10.95 0.84
CA ASP A 159 19.14 -10.92 0.01
C ASP A 159 18.89 -10.18 -1.33
N LYS A 160 17.77 -10.47 -2.00
CA LYS A 160 17.38 -9.77 -3.23
C LYS A 160 17.10 -8.29 -2.99
N LEU A 161 16.37 -7.96 -1.93
CA LEU A 161 16.07 -6.57 -1.55
C LEU A 161 17.37 -5.80 -1.26
N LEU A 162 18.33 -6.43 -0.57
CA LEU A 162 19.61 -5.80 -0.26
C LEU A 162 20.41 -5.51 -1.54
N ILE A 163 20.41 -6.42 -2.52
CA ILE A 163 21.06 -6.19 -3.82
C ILE A 163 20.42 -5.01 -4.52
N LEU A 164 19.08 -5.01 -4.64
CA LEU A 164 18.33 -3.97 -5.33
C LEU A 164 18.53 -2.57 -4.70
N VAL A 165 18.55 -2.51 -3.36
CA VAL A 165 18.80 -1.26 -2.63
C VAL A 165 20.25 -0.78 -2.81
N LYS A 166 21.24 -1.69 -2.87
CA LYS A 166 22.63 -1.32 -3.15
C LYS A 166 22.80 -0.73 -4.54
N GLU A 167 22.15 -1.29 -5.53
CA GLU A 167 22.22 -0.81 -6.92
C GLU A 167 21.63 0.60 -7.10
N VAL A 168 20.57 0.92 -6.37
CA VAL A 168 19.78 2.14 -6.60
C VAL A 168 20.09 3.24 -5.56
N HIS A 169 20.46 2.86 -4.33
CA HIS A 169 20.55 3.78 -3.18
C HIS A 169 21.76 3.51 -2.28
N GLN A 170 22.94 3.32 -2.87
CA GLN A 170 24.16 3.04 -2.13
C GLN A 170 24.45 4.09 -1.05
N ASP A 171 24.21 5.37 -1.33
CA ASP A 171 24.37 6.48 -0.40
C ASP A 171 23.42 6.41 0.81
N LEU A 172 22.16 6.03 0.57
CA LEU A 172 21.17 5.85 1.64
C LEU A 172 21.53 4.68 2.56
N LEU A 173 22.04 3.59 2.01
CA LEU A 173 22.47 2.41 2.77
C LEU A 173 23.64 2.76 3.70
N THR A 174 24.58 3.56 3.23
CA THR A 174 25.72 4.03 4.03
C THR A 174 25.22 4.91 5.18
N ARG A 175 24.30 5.83 4.91
CA ARG A 175 23.71 6.73 5.92
C ARG A 175 22.88 5.97 6.96
N VAL A 176 22.09 4.97 6.56
CA VAL A 176 21.29 4.16 7.51
C VAL A 176 22.18 3.33 8.43
N LYS A 177 23.30 2.82 7.94
CA LYS A 177 24.26 2.06 8.76
C LYS A 177 24.98 2.91 9.83
N THR A 178 24.98 4.23 9.71
CA THR A 178 25.56 5.15 10.70
C THR A 178 24.60 5.51 11.82
N ILE A 179 23.33 5.11 11.74
CA ILE A 179 22.34 5.34 12.80
C ILE A 179 22.57 4.27 13.89
N PRO A 180 22.91 4.68 15.14
CA PRO A 180 23.04 3.73 16.25
C PRO A 180 21.70 3.02 16.48
N GLY A 181 21.73 1.70 16.62
CA GLY A 181 20.55 0.87 16.95
C GLY A 181 20.24 0.92 18.45
#